data_e84883c79d5ba6e836e87878b9353802
#
_entry.id   e84883c79d5ba6e836e87878b9353802
#
_cell.length_a   1.000
_cell.length_b   1.000
_cell.length_c   1.000
_cell.angle_alpha   90.00
_cell.angle_beta   90.00
_cell.angle_gamma   90.00
#
_symmetry.space_group_name_H-M   'P 1'
#
loop_
_entity.id
_entity.type
_entity.pdbx_description
1 polymer ?
#
loop_
_entity_poly.entity_id
_entity_poly.type
_entity_poly.pdbx_seq_one_letter_code
_entity_poly.pdbx_strand_id
1 'polypeptide(L)'
;MSVKVFIDGSSGTTGLRIADRLAQRPEIELLSISAEGRKDVNERAKVINSADLAFLCLPDAASKEVMPLLRPDVKVLDTSTAFRTDAAWDYGFPELAGQKEKIKNSCRVAVPGCYASGFISIARPLVELGLAPADYPFSCTGISGYSGGGKKMIAEYESPDRPAHSKLDAPKSYGLGLAHKHLPEMQKISGLAHTPIDRKS
;
A
#
# COMPACT_ATOMS: atom_id res chain seq x y z
N MET A 1 -23.48 4.87 -16.90
CA MET A 1 -23.19 5.64 -15.65
C MET A 1 -21.70 5.54 -15.44
N SER A 2 -21.02 6.67 -15.18
CA SER A 2 -19.61 6.68 -14.80
C SER A 2 -19.45 6.28 -13.33
N VAL A 3 -18.34 5.60 -13.01
CA VAL A 3 -17.97 5.26 -11.63
C VAL A 3 -17.17 6.45 -11.06
N LYS A 4 -17.66 7.03 -9.97
CA LYS A 4 -16.99 8.14 -9.29
C LYS A 4 -15.86 7.63 -8.41
N VAL A 5 -14.64 8.05 -8.70
CA VAL A 5 -13.45 7.63 -7.97
C VAL A 5 -12.74 8.84 -7.38
N PHE A 6 -12.39 8.78 -6.11
CA PHE A 6 -11.57 9.78 -5.45
C PHE A 6 -10.23 9.20 -5.02
N ILE A 7 -9.14 9.97 -5.20
CA ILE A 7 -7.79 9.58 -4.77
C ILE A 7 -7.33 10.59 -3.72
N ASP A 8 -7.47 10.24 -2.47
CA ASP A 8 -6.93 11.03 -1.36
C ASP A 8 -5.42 10.84 -1.27
N GLY A 9 -4.66 11.92 -1.39
CA GLY A 9 -3.21 11.85 -1.55
C GLY A 9 -2.75 11.70 -3.01
N SER A 10 -3.55 12.14 -3.97
CA SER A 10 -3.24 12.11 -5.42
C SER A 10 -1.92 12.77 -5.82
N SER A 11 -1.39 13.68 -5.00
CA SER A 11 -0.08 14.31 -5.22
C SER A 11 1.12 13.45 -4.80
N GLY A 12 0.90 12.32 -4.12
CA GLY A 12 1.94 11.36 -3.76
C GLY A 12 2.37 10.48 -4.94
N THR A 13 3.49 9.76 -4.83
CA THR A 13 4.02 8.90 -5.91
C THR A 13 3.01 7.82 -6.32
N THR A 14 2.38 7.16 -5.35
CA THR A 14 1.35 6.14 -5.60
C THR A 14 0.09 6.75 -6.18
N GLY A 15 -0.40 7.84 -5.58
CA GLY A 15 -1.62 8.53 -6.01
C GLY A 15 -1.53 9.06 -7.44
N LEU A 16 -0.40 9.66 -7.84
CA LEU A 16 -0.19 10.11 -9.21
C LEU A 16 -0.28 8.97 -10.23
N ARG A 17 0.38 7.84 -9.97
CA ARG A 17 0.33 6.69 -10.87
C ARG A 17 -1.07 6.08 -11.00
N ILE A 18 -1.84 6.07 -9.92
CA ILE A 18 -3.24 5.63 -9.95
C ILE A 18 -4.06 6.61 -10.78
N ALA A 19 -3.90 7.92 -10.54
CA ALA A 19 -4.61 8.96 -11.28
C ALA A 19 -4.36 8.86 -12.78
N ASP A 20 -3.10 8.73 -13.21
CA ASP A 20 -2.71 8.61 -14.62
C ASP A 20 -3.35 7.39 -15.30
N ARG A 21 -3.39 6.26 -14.59
CA ARG A 21 -4.01 5.03 -15.12
C ARG A 21 -5.54 5.13 -15.21
N LEU A 22 -6.17 5.74 -14.22
CA LEU A 22 -7.62 5.87 -14.19
C LEU A 22 -8.14 6.93 -15.15
N ALA A 23 -7.35 8.00 -15.41
CA ALA A 23 -7.69 9.03 -16.40
C ALA A 23 -7.82 8.49 -17.84
N GLN A 24 -7.25 7.32 -18.12
CA GLN A 24 -7.38 6.66 -19.42
C GLN A 24 -8.65 5.78 -19.55
N ARG A 25 -9.47 5.72 -18.51
CA ARG A 25 -10.66 4.88 -18.44
C ARG A 25 -11.91 5.74 -18.58
N PRO A 26 -12.62 5.70 -19.73
CA PRO A 26 -13.75 6.60 -20.01
C PRO A 26 -14.97 6.36 -19.10
N GLU A 27 -15.05 5.18 -18.50
CA GLU A 27 -16.10 4.83 -17.55
C GLU A 27 -15.84 5.39 -16.13
N ILE A 28 -14.69 6.04 -15.88
CA ILE A 28 -14.30 6.57 -14.56
C ILE A 28 -14.36 8.09 -14.56
N GLU A 29 -15.04 8.63 -13.56
CA GLU A 29 -15.05 10.05 -13.24
C GLU A 29 -14.17 10.29 -12.01
N LEU A 30 -13.03 10.96 -12.21
CA LEU A 30 -12.14 11.32 -11.11
C LEU A 30 -12.64 12.57 -10.38
N LEU A 31 -12.97 12.42 -9.11
CA LEU A 31 -13.33 13.54 -8.24
C LEU A 31 -12.08 14.30 -7.79
N SER A 32 -12.22 15.62 -7.64
CA SER A 32 -11.16 16.51 -7.19
C SER A 32 -11.51 17.21 -5.88
N ILE A 33 -10.48 17.67 -5.17
CA ILE A 33 -10.60 18.48 -3.96
C ILE A 33 -9.66 19.67 -4.05
N SER A 34 -10.05 20.83 -3.51
CA SER A 34 -9.21 22.02 -3.48
C SER A 34 -7.93 21.82 -2.66
N ALA A 35 -6.93 22.67 -2.88
CA ALA A 35 -5.67 22.60 -2.15
C ALA A 35 -5.87 22.84 -0.63
N GLU A 36 -6.80 23.70 -0.28
CA GLU A 36 -7.21 23.99 1.10
C GLU A 36 -7.94 22.79 1.71
N GLY A 37 -8.92 22.24 0.97
CA GLY A 37 -9.74 21.11 1.43
C GLY A 37 -8.94 19.84 1.69
N ARG A 38 -7.78 19.66 1.02
CA ARG A 38 -6.89 18.51 1.29
C ARG A 38 -6.35 18.45 2.72
N LYS A 39 -6.34 19.60 3.41
CA LYS A 39 -5.84 19.70 4.79
C LYS A 39 -6.95 19.52 5.83
N ASP A 40 -8.20 19.59 5.41
CA ASP A 40 -9.37 19.43 6.27
C ASP A 40 -9.92 18.02 6.15
N VAL A 41 -9.93 17.27 7.25
CA VAL A 41 -10.43 15.90 7.29
C VAL A 41 -11.92 15.81 6.94
N ASN A 42 -12.73 16.81 7.31
CA ASN A 42 -14.15 16.83 7.02
C ASN A 42 -14.43 17.06 5.53
N GLU A 43 -13.70 17.97 4.90
CA GLU A 43 -13.79 18.19 3.46
C GLU A 43 -13.33 16.95 2.67
N ARG A 44 -12.27 16.30 3.11
CA ARG A 44 -11.83 15.01 2.53
C ARG A 44 -12.93 13.95 2.67
N ALA A 45 -13.49 13.80 3.87
CA ALA A 45 -14.57 12.87 4.13
C ALA A 45 -15.81 13.12 3.27
N LYS A 46 -16.20 14.39 3.05
CA LYS A 46 -17.31 14.74 2.15
C LYS A 46 -17.07 14.24 0.72
N VAL A 47 -15.88 14.49 0.17
CA VAL A 47 -15.56 14.04 -1.18
C VAL A 47 -15.51 12.51 -1.26
N ILE A 48 -14.90 11.84 -0.29
CA ILE A 48 -14.87 10.36 -0.22
C ILE A 48 -16.30 9.81 -0.16
N ASN A 49 -17.16 10.38 0.67
CA ASN A 49 -18.55 9.96 0.81
C ASN A 49 -19.43 10.23 -0.44
N SER A 50 -18.98 11.08 -1.36
CA SER A 50 -19.64 11.30 -2.64
C SER A 50 -19.14 10.37 -3.76
N ALA A 51 -18.08 9.60 -3.51
CA ALA A 51 -17.50 8.65 -4.45
C ALA A 51 -18.15 7.25 -4.31
N ASP A 52 -18.04 6.46 -5.38
CA ASP A 52 -18.34 5.03 -5.36
C ASP A 52 -17.14 4.24 -4.84
N LEU A 53 -15.93 4.74 -5.11
CA LEU A 53 -14.66 4.14 -4.72
C LEU A 53 -13.65 5.23 -4.33
N ALA A 54 -12.97 5.05 -3.21
CA ALA A 54 -11.88 5.92 -2.79
C ALA A 54 -10.56 5.16 -2.61
N PHE A 55 -9.46 5.74 -3.07
CA PHE A 55 -8.10 5.32 -2.73
C PHE A 55 -7.55 6.25 -1.65
N LEU A 56 -7.08 5.68 -0.54
CA LEU A 56 -6.34 6.41 0.49
C LEU A 56 -4.84 6.19 0.25
N CYS A 57 -4.17 7.19 -0.32
CA CYS A 57 -2.72 7.19 -0.58
C CYS A 57 -2.02 8.09 0.44
N LEU A 58 -2.24 7.83 1.71
CA LEU A 58 -1.94 8.67 2.86
C LEU A 58 -0.99 7.97 3.84
N PRO A 59 -0.32 8.72 4.74
CA PRO A 59 0.28 8.15 5.94
C PRO A 59 -0.76 7.48 6.85
N ASP A 60 -0.34 6.47 7.62
CA ASP A 60 -1.21 5.66 8.49
C ASP A 60 -2.12 6.50 9.41
N ALA A 61 -1.58 7.57 10.00
CA ALA A 61 -2.34 8.45 10.89
C ALA A 61 -3.50 9.14 10.16
N ALA A 62 -3.25 9.66 8.95
CA ALA A 62 -4.26 10.35 8.16
C ALA A 62 -5.32 9.41 7.59
N SER A 63 -4.94 8.16 7.27
CA SER A 63 -5.90 7.11 6.89
C SER A 63 -6.82 6.78 8.09
N LYS A 64 -6.25 6.59 9.28
CA LYS A 64 -7.03 6.32 10.50
C LYS A 64 -7.94 7.47 10.90
N GLU A 65 -7.52 8.71 10.70
CA GLU A 65 -8.28 9.91 11.03
C GLU A 65 -9.57 10.04 10.20
N VAL A 66 -9.51 9.78 8.91
CA VAL A 66 -10.66 9.95 8.02
C VAL A 66 -11.69 8.81 8.11
N MET A 67 -11.25 7.59 8.42
CA MET A 67 -12.10 6.40 8.39
C MET A 67 -13.39 6.50 9.22
N PRO A 68 -13.40 7.03 10.47
CA PRO A 68 -14.61 7.15 11.27
C PRO A 68 -15.68 8.09 10.69
N LEU A 69 -15.30 8.96 9.75
CA LEU A 69 -16.18 9.94 9.10
C LEU A 69 -16.82 9.41 7.82
N LEU A 70 -16.42 8.20 7.39
CA LEU A 70 -16.88 7.64 6.13
C LEU A 70 -18.15 6.80 6.32
N ARG A 71 -19.07 6.91 5.37
CA ARG A 71 -20.23 6.03 5.31
C ARG A 71 -19.81 4.56 5.14
N PRO A 72 -20.56 3.59 5.67
CA PRO A 72 -20.17 2.18 5.68
C PRO A 72 -20.03 1.57 4.29
N ASP A 73 -20.83 2.02 3.34
CA ASP A 73 -20.99 1.44 2.01
C ASP A 73 -20.06 2.02 0.93
N VAL A 74 -19.35 3.14 1.20
CA VAL A 74 -18.32 3.62 0.26
C VAL A 74 -17.16 2.62 0.22
N LYS A 75 -16.76 2.22 -0.98
CA LYS A 75 -15.61 1.31 -1.14
C LYS A 75 -14.31 2.06 -0.94
N VAL A 76 -13.44 1.53 -0.08
CA VAL A 76 -12.14 2.14 0.25
C VAL A 76 -11.01 1.15 0.02
N LEU A 77 -10.02 1.57 -0.76
CA LEU A 77 -8.73 0.89 -0.90
C LEU A 77 -7.66 1.73 -0.19
N ASP A 78 -7.13 1.23 0.93
CA ASP A 78 -6.08 1.91 1.68
C ASP A 78 -4.70 1.38 1.32
N THR A 79 -3.77 2.27 0.98
CA THR A 79 -2.38 1.90 0.61
C THR A 79 -1.40 2.02 1.77
N SER A 80 -1.85 2.52 2.93
CA SER A 80 -1.03 2.62 4.14
C SER A 80 -0.76 1.25 4.79
N THR A 81 -0.03 1.23 5.88
CA THR A 81 0.14 0.00 6.67
C THR A 81 -0.92 -0.14 7.77
N ALA A 82 -1.79 0.86 7.94
CA ALA A 82 -2.70 1.00 9.06
C ALA A 82 -3.67 -0.19 9.24
N PHE A 83 -4.10 -0.79 8.12
CA PHE A 83 -5.20 -1.76 8.12
C PHE A 83 -4.83 -3.13 7.55
N ARG A 84 -3.59 -3.35 7.14
CA ARG A 84 -3.15 -4.59 6.47
C ARG A 84 -3.28 -5.84 7.33
N THR A 85 -3.27 -5.67 8.63
CA THR A 85 -3.45 -6.75 9.61
C THR A 85 -4.73 -6.62 10.43
N ASP A 86 -5.60 -5.67 10.09
CA ASP A 86 -6.89 -5.48 10.73
C ASP A 86 -7.89 -6.56 10.25
N ALA A 87 -8.61 -7.17 11.18
CA ALA A 87 -9.58 -8.22 10.87
C ALA A 87 -10.86 -7.68 10.18
N ALA A 88 -11.14 -6.37 10.29
CA ALA A 88 -12.25 -5.72 9.65
C ALA A 88 -11.97 -5.33 8.17
N TRP A 89 -10.75 -5.59 7.69
CA TRP A 89 -10.32 -5.27 6.34
C TRP A 89 -9.93 -6.52 5.57
N ASP A 90 -10.33 -6.60 4.32
CA ASP A 90 -9.86 -7.63 3.41
C ASP A 90 -8.48 -7.27 2.86
N TYR A 91 -7.58 -8.23 2.90
CA TYR A 91 -6.22 -8.03 2.38
C TYR A 91 -6.24 -8.06 0.85
N GLY A 92 -5.79 -7.01 0.21
CA GLY A 92 -5.93 -6.73 -1.23
C GLY A 92 -4.96 -7.53 -2.12
N PHE A 93 -4.84 -8.86 -1.90
CA PHE A 93 -4.00 -9.76 -2.68
C PHE A 93 -4.88 -10.85 -3.33
N PRO A 94 -5.43 -10.60 -4.54
CA PRO A 94 -6.46 -11.46 -5.14
C PRO A 94 -5.98 -12.86 -5.53
N GLU A 95 -4.67 -13.08 -5.63
CA GLU A 95 -4.06 -14.37 -5.95
C GLU A 95 -4.11 -15.37 -4.79
N LEU A 96 -4.35 -14.90 -3.56
CA LEU A 96 -4.54 -15.80 -2.43
C LEU A 96 -5.87 -16.53 -2.54
N ALA A 97 -5.91 -17.79 -2.07
CA ALA A 97 -7.08 -18.66 -2.18
C ALA A 97 -8.35 -18.00 -1.61
N GLY A 98 -9.38 -17.87 -2.43
CA GLY A 98 -10.67 -17.25 -2.08
C GLY A 98 -10.65 -15.73 -1.91
N GLN A 99 -9.49 -15.08 -1.98
CA GLN A 99 -9.35 -13.65 -1.69
C GLN A 99 -9.95 -12.75 -2.78
N LYS A 100 -9.91 -13.18 -4.03
CA LYS A 100 -10.50 -12.44 -5.15
C LYS A 100 -11.99 -12.13 -4.94
N GLU A 101 -12.76 -13.12 -4.51
CA GLU A 101 -14.20 -12.95 -4.26
C GLU A 101 -14.47 -12.10 -3.00
N LYS A 102 -13.64 -12.21 -1.96
CA LYS A 102 -13.70 -11.31 -0.79
C LYS A 102 -13.50 -9.85 -1.21
N ILE A 103 -12.43 -9.56 -1.95
CA ILE A 103 -12.12 -8.21 -2.44
C ILE A 103 -13.26 -7.63 -3.28
N LYS A 104 -13.88 -8.41 -4.16
CA LYS A 104 -15.01 -7.95 -4.97
C LYS A 104 -16.20 -7.46 -4.13
N ASN A 105 -16.47 -8.17 -3.05
CA ASN A 105 -17.63 -7.92 -2.19
C ASN A 105 -17.31 -6.98 -1.02
N SER A 106 -16.04 -6.64 -0.83
CA SER A 106 -15.59 -5.82 0.29
C SER A 106 -15.79 -4.32 0.05
N CYS A 107 -16.13 -3.61 1.13
CA CYS A 107 -16.06 -2.15 1.17
C CYS A 107 -14.73 -1.65 1.78
N ARG A 108 -13.88 -2.53 2.31
CA ARG A 108 -12.65 -2.17 3.02
C ARG A 108 -11.52 -3.08 2.57
N VAL A 109 -10.64 -2.59 1.70
CA VAL A 109 -9.53 -3.36 1.16
C VAL A 109 -8.20 -2.71 1.53
N ALA A 110 -7.35 -3.45 2.23
CA ALA A 110 -5.99 -3.02 2.57
C ALA A 110 -5.00 -3.48 1.48
N VAL A 111 -4.44 -2.52 0.75
CA VAL A 111 -3.50 -2.80 -0.35
C VAL A 111 -2.15 -3.27 0.20
N PRO A 112 -1.61 -4.40 -0.29
CA PRO A 112 -0.35 -4.97 0.18
C PRO A 112 0.86 -4.04 0.05
N GLY A 113 1.83 -4.19 0.94
CA GLY A 113 3.15 -3.61 0.77
C GLY A 113 3.96 -4.34 -0.30
N CYS A 114 4.83 -3.63 -1.01
CA CYS A 114 5.60 -4.18 -2.14
C CYS A 114 6.47 -5.39 -1.75
N TYR A 115 7.23 -5.29 -0.66
CA TYR A 115 8.04 -6.42 -0.17
C TYR A 115 7.18 -7.55 0.39
N ALA A 116 6.08 -7.20 1.05
CA ALA A 116 5.15 -8.19 1.58
C ALA A 116 4.50 -8.98 0.45
N SER A 117 4.12 -8.34 -0.66
CA SER A 117 3.59 -9.04 -1.83
C SER A 117 4.56 -10.09 -2.35
N GLY A 118 5.85 -9.74 -2.54
CA GLY A 118 6.87 -10.68 -2.99
C GLY A 118 7.08 -11.84 -2.01
N PHE A 119 7.17 -11.54 -0.72
CA PHE A 119 7.36 -12.56 0.31
C PHE A 119 6.14 -13.49 0.42
N ILE A 120 4.94 -12.95 0.53
CA ILE A 120 3.70 -13.69 0.70
C ILE A 120 3.44 -14.61 -0.50
N SER A 121 3.73 -14.15 -1.72
CA SER A 121 3.55 -14.96 -2.94
C SER A 121 4.38 -16.24 -2.94
N ILE A 122 5.46 -16.30 -2.17
CA ILE A 122 6.34 -17.47 -2.02
C ILE A 122 6.02 -18.23 -0.73
N ALA A 123 6.00 -17.53 0.41
CA ALA A 123 5.89 -18.18 1.71
C ALA A 123 4.49 -18.78 1.96
N ARG A 124 3.43 -18.08 1.55
CA ARG A 124 2.06 -18.55 1.80
C ARG A 124 1.76 -19.90 1.14
N PRO A 125 2.04 -20.13 -0.16
CA PRO A 125 1.84 -21.43 -0.78
C PRO A 125 2.69 -22.55 -0.15
N LEU A 126 3.92 -22.26 0.27
CA LEU A 126 4.77 -23.27 0.92
C LEU A 126 4.16 -23.76 2.25
N VAL A 127 3.59 -22.84 3.01
CA VAL A 127 2.92 -23.17 4.28
C VAL A 127 1.59 -23.90 4.01
N GLU A 128 0.76 -23.41 3.10
CA GLU A 128 -0.54 -24.00 2.76
C GLU A 128 -0.44 -25.43 2.20
N LEU A 129 0.61 -25.69 1.43
CA LEU A 129 0.88 -27.03 0.87
C LEU A 129 1.62 -27.97 1.86
N GLY A 130 1.93 -27.49 3.05
CA GLY A 130 2.68 -28.25 4.04
C GLY A 130 4.15 -28.53 3.66
N LEU A 131 4.69 -27.79 2.69
CA LEU A 131 6.08 -27.89 2.25
C LEU A 131 7.04 -27.22 3.23
N ALA A 132 6.57 -26.22 3.95
CA ALA A 132 7.27 -25.62 5.08
C ALA A 132 6.32 -25.53 6.28
N PRO A 133 6.75 -25.91 7.49
CA PRO A 133 5.93 -25.73 8.69
C PRO A 133 5.78 -24.23 9.01
N ALA A 134 4.71 -23.86 9.74
CA ALA A 134 4.43 -22.47 10.05
C ALA A 134 5.50 -21.81 10.95
N ASP A 135 6.24 -22.58 11.70
CA ASP A 135 7.36 -22.17 12.56
C ASP A 135 8.73 -22.16 11.84
N TYR A 136 8.75 -22.46 10.54
CA TYR A 136 9.99 -22.40 9.75
C TYR A 136 10.61 -20.99 9.79
N PRO A 137 11.91 -20.85 10.08
CA PRO A 137 12.57 -19.56 10.23
C PRO A 137 12.89 -18.92 8.88
N PHE A 138 11.88 -18.35 8.24
CA PHE A 138 12.07 -17.66 6.98
C PHE A 138 12.97 -16.43 7.10
N SER A 139 13.86 -16.24 6.14
CA SER A 139 14.56 -14.99 5.91
C SER A 139 14.21 -14.43 4.54
N CYS A 140 14.16 -13.10 4.42
CA CYS A 140 13.83 -12.40 3.19
C CYS A 140 14.85 -11.30 2.92
N THR A 141 15.41 -11.27 1.72
CA THR A 141 16.23 -10.16 1.24
C THR A 141 15.54 -9.50 0.06
N GLY A 142 15.32 -8.18 0.16
CA GLY A 142 14.68 -7.41 -0.89
C GLY A 142 15.63 -6.37 -1.49
N ILE A 143 15.67 -6.27 -2.81
CA ILE A 143 16.39 -5.23 -3.55
C ILE A 143 15.39 -4.13 -3.90
N SER A 144 15.77 -2.86 -3.66
CA SER A 144 14.90 -1.70 -3.84
C SER A 144 15.43 -0.74 -4.89
N GLY A 145 14.58 -0.33 -5.81
CA GLY A 145 14.83 0.87 -6.58
C GLY A 145 14.54 2.13 -5.75
N TYR A 146 15.24 3.23 -6.03
CA TYR A 146 15.08 4.50 -5.31
C TYR A 146 13.66 5.07 -5.38
N SER A 147 12.91 4.76 -6.44
CA SER A 147 11.51 5.19 -6.57
C SER A 147 10.61 4.65 -5.45
N GLY A 148 10.97 3.52 -4.83
CA GLY A 148 10.28 2.97 -3.66
C GLY A 148 10.36 3.85 -2.41
N GLY A 149 11.36 4.74 -2.32
CA GLY A 149 11.51 5.71 -1.24
C GLY A 149 10.65 6.96 -1.39
N GLY A 150 9.83 7.04 -2.45
CA GLY A 150 8.91 8.14 -2.69
C GLY A 150 9.58 9.40 -3.24
N LYS A 151 8.82 10.50 -3.33
CA LYS A 151 9.22 11.75 -3.99
C LYS A 151 10.56 12.31 -3.51
N LYS A 152 10.84 12.24 -2.20
CA LYS A 152 12.08 12.78 -1.64
C LYS A 152 13.30 12.05 -2.20
N MET A 153 13.26 10.72 -2.19
CA MET A 153 14.37 9.91 -2.71
C MET A 153 14.50 10.01 -4.22
N ILE A 154 13.38 10.07 -4.95
CA ILE A 154 13.39 10.32 -6.39
C ILE A 154 14.10 11.64 -6.70
N ALA A 155 13.70 12.74 -6.05
CA ALA A 155 14.32 14.05 -6.25
C ALA A 155 15.81 14.06 -5.90
N GLU A 156 16.22 13.31 -4.87
CA GLU A 156 17.63 13.18 -4.49
C GLU A 156 18.45 12.43 -5.56
N TYR A 157 17.92 11.34 -6.10
CA TYR A 157 18.59 10.53 -7.13
C TYR A 157 18.60 11.19 -8.52
N GLU A 158 17.56 11.92 -8.86
CA GLU A 158 17.37 12.55 -10.18
C GLU A 158 17.79 14.03 -10.21
N SER A 159 18.36 14.54 -9.11
CA SER A 159 18.84 15.93 -9.05
C SER A 159 19.90 16.19 -10.11
N PRO A 160 19.75 17.24 -10.94
CA PRO A 160 20.78 17.65 -11.89
C PRO A 160 22.06 18.14 -11.21
N ASP A 161 21.96 18.58 -9.96
CA ASP A 161 23.08 19.05 -9.15
C ASP A 161 23.79 17.91 -8.38
N ARG A 162 23.41 16.66 -8.64
CA ARG A 162 24.03 15.51 -7.98
C ARG A 162 25.49 15.40 -8.38
N PRO A 163 26.44 15.39 -7.41
CA PRO A 163 27.87 15.23 -7.72
C PRO A 163 28.17 13.93 -8.47
N ALA A 164 29.09 13.98 -9.41
CA ALA A 164 29.69 12.75 -9.96
C ALA A 164 30.33 11.94 -8.80
N HIS A 165 30.21 10.62 -8.86
CA HIS A 165 30.67 9.72 -7.78
C HIS A 165 30.01 9.99 -6.41
N SER A 166 28.71 10.27 -6.44
CA SER A 166 27.88 10.38 -5.24
C SER A 166 27.79 9.05 -4.51
N LYS A 167 27.59 9.10 -3.18
CA LYS A 167 27.24 7.92 -2.37
C LYS A 167 25.99 7.19 -2.86
N LEU A 168 25.16 7.86 -3.67
CA LEU A 168 23.97 7.29 -4.29
C LEU A 168 24.27 6.38 -5.48
N ASP A 169 25.51 6.36 -5.98
CA ASP A 169 25.93 5.50 -7.10
C ASP A 169 26.25 4.06 -6.65
N ALA A 170 26.33 3.84 -5.33
CA ALA A 170 26.59 2.53 -4.75
C ALA A 170 25.34 1.94 -4.10
N PRO A 171 25.13 0.61 -4.19
CA PRO A 171 24.11 -0.07 -3.39
C PRO A 171 24.33 0.17 -1.90
N LYS A 172 23.26 0.36 -1.15
CA LYS A 172 23.35 0.58 0.29
C LYS A 172 22.30 -0.24 1.02
N SER A 173 22.74 -0.96 2.04
CA SER A 173 21.83 -1.68 2.93
C SER A 173 21.02 -0.72 3.79
N TYR A 174 19.73 -0.99 3.97
CA TYR A 174 18.85 -0.26 4.88
C TYR A 174 17.92 -1.21 5.63
N GLY A 175 17.17 -0.69 6.61
CA GLY A 175 16.28 -1.52 7.43
C GLY A 175 17.02 -2.52 8.32
N LEU A 176 18.29 -2.22 8.68
CA LEU A 176 19.16 -3.11 9.46
C LEU A 176 18.67 -3.38 10.89
N GLY A 177 17.71 -2.59 11.38
CA GLY A 177 17.05 -2.82 12.67
C GLY A 177 16.06 -3.98 12.69
N LEU A 178 15.87 -4.68 11.57
CA LEU A 178 14.96 -5.84 11.43
C LEU A 178 13.52 -5.56 11.89
N ALA A 179 13.08 -4.30 11.83
CA ALA A 179 11.77 -3.83 12.29
C ALA A 179 10.97 -3.13 11.18
N HIS A 180 11.04 -3.66 9.97
CA HIS A 180 10.34 -3.06 8.85
C HIS A 180 8.82 -3.19 8.99
N LYS A 181 8.11 -2.11 8.64
CA LYS A 181 6.64 -2.01 8.78
C LYS A 181 5.82 -3.05 8.00
N HIS A 182 6.43 -3.80 7.07
CA HIS A 182 5.77 -4.90 6.35
C HIS A 182 5.86 -6.25 7.09
N LEU A 183 6.64 -6.38 8.13
CA LEU A 183 6.82 -7.66 8.84
C LEU A 183 5.52 -8.22 9.44
N PRO A 184 4.65 -7.40 10.07
CA PRO A 184 3.38 -7.90 10.60
C PRO A 184 2.46 -8.49 9.53
N GLU A 185 2.38 -7.85 8.34
CA GLU A 185 1.58 -8.39 7.22
C GLU A 185 2.21 -9.64 6.62
N MET A 186 3.55 -9.68 6.48
CA MET A 186 4.27 -10.88 6.02
C MET A 186 3.97 -12.07 6.93
N GLN A 187 4.09 -11.91 8.24
CA GLN A 187 3.82 -12.97 9.22
C GLN A 187 2.36 -13.42 9.16
N LYS A 188 1.43 -12.49 9.35
CA LYS A 188 0.00 -12.81 9.46
C LYS A 188 -0.56 -13.44 8.19
N ILE A 189 -0.28 -12.85 7.04
CA ILE A 189 -0.87 -13.28 5.76
C ILE A 189 -0.23 -14.57 5.26
N SER A 190 1.04 -14.80 5.51
CA SER A 190 1.68 -16.09 5.18
C SER A 190 1.33 -17.22 6.13
N GLY A 191 0.69 -16.95 7.27
CA GLY A 191 0.34 -17.95 8.26
C GLY A 191 1.53 -18.43 9.11
N LEU A 192 2.55 -17.58 9.27
CA LEU A 192 3.76 -17.91 10.02
C LEU A 192 3.56 -17.71 11.54
N ALA A 193 4.12 -18.61 12.33
CA ALA A 193 4.15 -18.50 13.79
C ALA A 193 5.10 -17.39 14.26
N HIS A 194 6.17 -17.13 13.48
CA HIS A 194 7.20 -16.15 13.82
C HIS A 194 7.36 -15.10 12.71
N THR A 195 7.79 -13.92 13.12
CA THR A 195 8.13 -12.84 12.18
C THR A 195 9.36 -13.23 11.34
N PRO A 196 9.31 -13.13 10.01
CA PRO A 196 10.47 -13.44 9.18
C PRO A 196 11.61 -12.44 9.40
N ILE A 197 12.85 -12.89 9.22
CA ILE A 197 14.03 -12.02 9.25
C ILE A 197 14.13 -11.31 7.91
N ASP A 198 14.00 -9.98 7.94
CA ASP A 198 13.94 -9.15 6.74
C ASP A 198 15.16 -8.24 6.60
N ARG A 199 15.86 -8.32 5.47
CA ARG A 199 16.97 -7.43 5.11
C ARG A 199 16.69 -6.77 3.78
N LYS A 200 17.00 -5.47 3.69
CA LYS A 200 16.83 -4.67 2.47
C LYS A 200 18.15 -4.04 2.04
N SER A 201 18.34 -3.95 0.73
CA SER A 201 19.50 -3.32 0.10
C SER A 201 19.10 -2.60 -1.19
#